data_4956ebe67bc5b582fbeef81492793c43
#
_entry.id   4956ebe67bc5b582fbeef81492793c43
#
_cell.length_a   1.000
_cell.length_b   1.000
_cell.length_c   1.000
_cell.angle_alpha   90.00
_cell.angle_beta   90.00
_cell.angle_gamma   90.00
#
_symmetry.space_group_name_H-M   'P 1'
#
loop_
_entity.id
_entity.type
_entity.pdbx_description
1 polymer ?
#
loop_
_entity_poly.entity_id
_entity_poly.type
_entity_poly.pdbx_seq_one_letter_code
_entity_poly.pdbx_strand_id
1 'polypeptide(L)'
;PHYQGTGIGLALSKEIVNLHHGIIRAESPEGQGAVFIVELLLDKDHYRPSEVDFYVSDTETAPAATDKKMVIDSEKEPEEELEIDASLPTLLLVEDNKDLCQLIKLQLEDKFNIHIANNGVEGLKKVHLYHPDIVVTDQMMPEMDGLEMLQSIRKDFQISHIPVIILTAKNDEGAKTKAITLGANAYITKPFSKEYL
;
A
#
# COMPACT_ATOMS: atom_id res chain seq x y z
N PRO A 1 12.37 -7.49 28.69
CA PRO A 1 11.66 -6.49 27.90
C PRO A 1 10.24 -6.98 27.66
N HIS A 2 9.26 -6.28 28.30
CA HIS A 2 7.85 -6.57 28.08
C HIS A 2 7.46 -5.93 26.75
N TYR A 3 7.23 -6.74 25.72
CA TYR A 3 6.56 -6.31 24.50
C TYR A 3 5.07 -6.13 24.83
N GLN A 4 4.64 -4.89 25.02
CA GLN A 4 3.22 -4.55 25.05
C GLN A 4 2.71 -4.53 23.61
N GLY A 5 2.19 -5.66 23.13
CA GLY A 5 1.43 -5.73 21.90
C GLY A 5 0.11 -5.00 22.09
N THR A 6 -0.32 -4.25 21.08
CA THR A 6 -1.56 -3.44 21.10
C THR A 6 -2.86 -4.27 21.16
N GLY A 7 -2.79 -5.60 21.18
CA GLY A 7 -3.94 -6.51 21.23
C GLY A 7 -4.80 -6.53 19.95
N ILE A 8 -4.52 -5.67 18.98
CA ILE A 8 -5.34 -5.48 17.77
C ILE A 8 -5.11 -6.57 16.73
N GLY A 9 -3.89 -7.17 16.69
CA GLY A 9 -3.51 -8.13 15.65
C GLY A 9 -4.44 -9.35 15.57
N LEU A 10 -4.74 -9.99 16.69
CA LEU A 10 -5.63 -11.15 16.72
C LEU A 10 -7.10 -10.79 16.40
N ALA A 11 -7.54 -9.61 16.83
CA ALA A 11 -8.88 -9.13 16.49
C ALA A 11 -9.00 -8.91 14.97
N LEU A 12 -8.01 -8.28 14.34
CA LEU A 12 -7.96 -8.07 12.90
C LEU A 12 -7.86 -9.40 12.15
N SER A 13 -7.01 -10.33 12.59
CA SER A 13 -6.92 -11.67 11.99
C SER A 13 -8.26 -12.40 12.04
N LYS A 14 -9.00 -12.29 13.14
CA LYS A 14 -10.34 -12.87 13.27
C LYS A 14 -11.34 -12.26 12.29
N GLU A 15 -11.32 -10.94 12.14
CA GLU A 15 -12.17 -10.22 11.18
C GLU A 15 -11.87 -10.68 9.74
N ILE A 16 -10.61 -10.76 9.35
CA ILE A 16 -10.20 -11.22 8.01
C ILE A 16 -10.66 -12.66 7.78
N VAL A 17 -10.41 -13.57 8.72
CA VAL A 17 -10.84 -14.96 8.59
C VAL A 17 -12.37 -15.08 8.48
N ASN A 18 -13.11 -14.28 9.24
CA ASN A 18 -14.57 -14.24 9.16
C ASN A 18 -15.08 -13.71 7.80
N LEU A 19 -14.41 -12.69 7.23
CA LEU A 19 -14.74 -12.18 5.88
C LEU A 19 -14.56 -13.26 4.80
N HIS A 20 -13.64 -14.19 5.00
CA HIS A 20 -13.42 -15.36 4.15
C HIS A 20 -14.27 -16.58 4.56
N HIS A 21 -15.32 -16.38 5.39
CA HIS A 21 -16.17 -17.45 5.90
C HIS A 21 -15.40 -18.61 6.59
N GLY A 22 -14.18 -18.31 7.05
CA GLY A 22 -13.29 -19.25 7.73
C GLY A 22 -13.52 -19.28 9.25
N ILE A 23 -12.74 -20.12 9.93
CA ILE A 23 -12.76 -20.28 11.37
C ILE A 23 -11.34 -20.05 11.91
N ILE A 24 -11.20 -19.24 12.96
CA ILE A 24 -9.95 -19.08 13.72
C ILE A 24 -10.19 -19.48 15.16
N ARG A 25 -9.32 -20.32 15.68
CA ARG A 25 -9.32 -20.75 17.09
C ARG A 25 -7.91 -20.74 17.67
N ALA A 26 -7.84 -20.57 18.98
CA ALA A 26 -6.59 -20.63 19.72
C ALA A 26 -6.67 -21.73 20.77
N GLU A 27 -5.61 -22.54 20.86
CA GLU A 27 -5.43 -23.59 21.87
C GLU A 27 -4.14 -23.28 22.64
N SER A 28 -4.18 -23.38 23.96
CA SER A 28 -3.01 -23.14 24.82
C SER A 28 -2.88 -24.25 25.87
N PRO A 29 -2.36 -25.42 25.48
CA PRO A 29 -2.07 -26.47 26.44
C PRO A 29 -1.01 -26.00 27.46
N GLU A 30 -1.19 -26.37 28.72
CA GLU A 30 -0.33 -25.94 29.81
C GLU A 30 1.14 -26.32 29.54
N GLY A 31 2.03 -25.33 29.56
CA GLY A 31 3.47 -25.53 29.33
C GLY A 31 3.90 -25.66 27.86
N GLN A 32 3.00 -25.61 26.90
CA GLN A 32 3.34 -25.81 25.47
C GLN A 32 3.18 -24.54 24.57
N GLY A 33 2.85 -23.40 25.19
CA GLY A 33 2.63 -22.17 24.43
C GLY A 33 1.23 -22.08 23.84
N ALA A 34 1.02 -21.19 22.84
CA ALA A 34 -0.27 -21.00 22.17
C ALA A 34 -0.18 -21.48 20.70
N VAL A 35 -1.18 -22.23 20.25
CA VAL A 35 -1.35 -22.67 18.88
C VAL A 35 -2.57 -21.95 18.31
N PHE A 36 -2.39 -21.27 17.18
CA PHE A 36 -3.47 -20.64 16.42
C PHE A 36 -3.77 -21.51 15.20
N ILE A 37 -5.04 -21.87 15.06
CA ILE A 37 -5.52 -22.70 13.96
C ILE A 37 -6.48 -21.85 13.13
N VAL A 38 -6.19 -21.73 11.82
CA VAL A 38 -7.02 -21.04 10.85
C VAL A 38 -7.47 -22.05 9.81
N GLU A 39 -8.77 -22.15 9.59
CA GLU A 39 -9.40 -23.00 8.60
C GLU A 39 -10.11 -22.10 7.58
N LEU A 40 -9.73 -22.19 6.31
CA LEU A 40 -10.33 -21.46 5.19
C LEU A 40 -10.90 -22.46 4.19
N LEU A 41 -12.04 -22.13 3.59
CA LEU A 41 -12.63 -22.90 2.51
C LEU A 41 -11.84 -22.66 1.21
N LEU A 42 -11.58 -23.72 0.44
CA LEU A 42 -10.70 -23.63 -0.74
C LEU A 42 -11.45 -23.38 -2.06
N ASP A 43 -12.75 -23.45 -2.07
CA ASP A 43 -13.56 -23.18 -3.25
C ASP A 43 -14.21 -21.78 -3.17
N LYS A 44 -14.85 -21.37 -4.26
CA LYS A 44 -15.55 -20.08 -4.36
C LYS A 44 -17.04 -20.16 -4.07
N ASP A 45 -17.58 -21.36 -3.92
CA ASP A 45 -19.04 -21.60 -3.84
C ASP A 45 -19.63 -21.13 -2.49
N HIS A 46 -18.77 -20.87 -1.51
CA HIS A 46 -19.17 -20.34 -0.21
C HIS A 46 -19.27 -18.80 -0.15
N TYR A 47 -18.81 -18.10 -1.21
CA TYR A 47 -18.95 -16.65 -1.32
C TYR A 47 -20.26 -16.29 -2.04
N ARG A 48 -20.88 -15.18 -1.64
CA ARG A 48 -22.00 -14.60 -2.38
C ARG A 48 -21.47 -13.92 -3.66
N PRO A 49 -22.27 -13.85 -4.74
CA PRO A 49 -21.85 -13.16 -5.96
C PRO A 49 -21.43 -11.69 -5.77
N SER A 50 -21.91 -11.03 -4.71
CA SER A 50 -21.53 -9.66 -4.34
C SER A 50 -20.23 -9.55 -3.54
N GLU A 51 -19.64 -10.66 -3.14
CA GLU A 51 -18.43 -10.73 -2.31
C GLU A 51 -17.20 -11.15 -3.15
N VAL A 52 -17.42 -11.49 -4.43
CA VAL A 52 -16.35 -11.97 -5.32
C VAL A 52 -16.35 -11.18 -6.62
N ASP A 53 -15.29 -10.41 -6.86
CA ASP A 53 -15.00 -9.87 -8.18
C ASP A 53 -14.25 -10.92 -8.99
N PHE A 54 -14.93 -11.45 -10.02
CA PHE A 54 -14.33 -12.41 -10.94
C PHE A 54 -13.50 -11.67 -12.00
N TYR A 55 -12.23 -11.42 -11.74
CA TYR A 55 -11.29 -11.20 -12.83
C TYR A 55 -11.05 -12.55 -13.52
N VAL A 56 -11.70 -12.77 -14.65
CA VAL A 56 -11.37 -13.88 -15.56
C VAL A 56 -10.04 -13.54 -16.23
N SER A 57 -8.96 -13.99 -15.66
CA SER A 57 -7.68 -14.06 -16.35
C SER A 57 -7.72 -15.29 -17.26
N ASP A 58 -8.08 -15.07 -18.52
CA ASP A 58 -7.89 -16.06 -19.58
C ASP A 58 -6.39 -16.22 -19.87
N THR A 59 -5.75 -17.10 -19.12
CA THR A 59 -4.48 -17.72 -19.56
C THR A 59 -4.35 -19.11 -18.95
N GLU A 60 -5.05 -20.09 -19.55
CA GLU A 60 -4.55 -21.47 -19.57
C GLU A 60 -3.38 -21.53 -20.54
N THR A 61 -2.20 -21.84 -20.07
CA THR A 61 -1.32 -22.91 -20.56
C THR A 61 0.04 -22.81 -19.87
N ALA A 62 0.31 -23.74 -18.98
CA ALA A 62 1.69 -24.08 -18.64
C ALA A 62 2.30 -24.95 -19.72
N PRO A 63 3.59 -24.80 -20.02
CA PRO A 63 4.47 -25.96 -20.01
C PRO A 63 5.83 -25.76 -19.33
N ALA A 64 6.17 -26.77 -18.57
CA ALA A 64 7.49 -27.36 -18.31
C ALA A 64 8.77 -26.48 -18.33
N ALA A 65 9.50 -26.65 -17.25
CA ALA A 65 10.87 -26.24 -17.00
C ALA A 65 11.86 -26.48 -18.15
N THR A 66 12.68 -25.47 -18.41
CA THR A 66 14.06 -25.68 -18.91
C THR A 66 14.95 -24.56 -18.37
N ASP A 67 15.99 -24.98 -17.66
CA ASP A 67 17.13 -24.16 -17.24
C ASP A 67 17.73 -23.38 -18.41
N LYS A 68 17.78 -22.08 -18.29
CA LYS A 68 18.78 -21.26 -18.98
C LYS A 68 19.18 -20.06 -18.11
N LYS A 69 20.41 -20.16 -17.64
CA LYS A 69 21.25 -19.08 -17.13
C LYS A 69 21.20 -17.91 -18.11
N MET A 70 20.69 -16.76 -17.68
CA MET A 70 20.76 -15.55 -18.47
C MET A 70 21.32 -14.38 -17.66
N VAL A 71 22.21 -13.73 -18.34
CA VAL A 71 22.99 -12.54 -18.06
C VAL A 71 22.05 -11.39 -17.64
N ILE A 72 22.46 -10.69 -16.59
CA ILE A 72 21.81 -9.48 -16.08
C ILE A 72 22.02 -8.38 -17.12
N ASP A 73 20.99 -8.09 -17.87
CA ASP A 73 20.88 -6.84 -18.62
C ASP A 73 19.74 -6.02 -18.01
N SER A 74 19.98 -4.75 -17.86
CA SER A 74 19.11 -3.79 -17.17
C SER A 74 17.74 -3.71 -17.85
N GLU A 75 16.76 -4.45 -17.33
CA GLU A 75 15.38 -4.36 -17.80
C GLU A 75 14.73 -3.10 -17.24
N LYS A 76 14.38 -2.18 -18.14
CA LYS A 76 13.33 -1.20 -17.96
C LYS A 76 12.07 -1.99 -17.66
N GLU A 77 11.50 -1.82 -16.46
CA GLU A 77 10.13 -2.24 -16.19
C GLU A 77 9.22 -1.59 -17.24
N PRO A 78 8.28 -2.33 -17.87
CA PRO A 78 7.32 -1.72 -18.78
C PRO A 78 6.52 -0.69 -17.98
N GLU A 79 6.58 0.57 -18.40
CA GLU A 79 5.63 1.58 -17.95
C GLU A 79 4.25 1.05 -18.37
N GLU A 80 3.43 0.63 -17.40
CA GLU A 80 2.02 0.36 -17.66
C GLU A 80 1.45 1.64 -18.26
N GLU A 81 1.04 1.59 -19.53
CA GLU A 81 0.25 2.64 -20.15
C GLU A 81 -1.08 2.68 -19.40
N LEU A 82 -1.13 3.52 -18.36
CA LEU A 82 -2.37 3.83 -17.67
C LEU A 82 -3.29 4.50 -18.69
N GLU A 83 -4.47 3.98 -18.89
CA GLU A 83 -5.54 4.72 -19.56
C GLU A 83 -5.86 5.94 -18.68
N ILE A 84 -5.26 7.09 -19.03
CA ILE A 84 -5.43 8.33 -18.29
C ILE A 84 -6.78 8.92 -18.68
N ASP A 85 -7.72 8.96 -17.75
CA ASP A 85 -8.95 9.72 -17.90
C ASP A 85 -8.65 11.21 -17.63
N ALA A 86 -8.64 12.02 -18.70
CA ALA A 86 -8.35 13.46 -18.60
C ALA A 86 -9.35 14.24 -17.72
N SER A 87 -10.45 13.64 -17.29
CA SER A 87 -11.43 14.26 -16.39
C SER A 87 -11.09 14.05 -14.90
N LEU A 88 -10.21 13.10 -14.57
CA LEU A 88 -9.83 12.78 -13.21
C LEU A 88 -8.52 13.47 -12.80
N PRO A 89 -8.41 13.95 -11.56
CA PRO A 89 -7.16 14.47 -11.05
C PRO A 89 -6.09 13.36 -10.90
N THR A 90 -4.83 13.76 -10.94
CA THR A 90 -3.68 12.86 -10.84
C THR A 90 -3.17 12.76 -9.42
N LEU A 91 -3.08 11.53 -8.90
CA LEU A 91 -2.51 11.21 -7.59
C LEU A 91 -1.21 10.44 -7.75
N LEU A 92 -0.15 10.89 -7.09
CA LEU A 92 1.07 10.10 -6.93
C LEU A 92 1.07 9.43 -5.56
N LEU A 93 1.04 8.10 -5.56
CA LEU A 93 1.18 7.27 -4.36
C LEU A 93 2.62 6.79 -4.24
N VAL A 94 3.27 7.07 -3.11
CA VAL A 94 4.65 6.68 -2.83
C VAL A 94 4.65 5.76 -1.62
N GLU A 95 4.87 4.47 -1.85
CA GLU A 95 4.76 3.41 -0.86
C GLU A 95 5.60 2.21 -1.31
N ASP A 96 6.42 1.64 -0.44
CA ASP A 96 7.28 0.49 -0.76
C ASP A 96 6.55 -0.85 -0.68
N ASN A 97 5.41 -0.90 0.01
CA ASN A 97 4.58 -2.09 0.13
C ASN A 97 3.63 -2.22 -1.07
N LYS A 98 3.94 -3.15 -1.98
CA LYS A 98 3.15 -3.39 -3.20
C LYS A 98 1.68 -3.77 -2.93
N ASP A 99 1.42 -4.54 -1.88
CA ASP A 99 0.05 -4.95 -1.53
C ASP A 99 -0.78 -3.76 -1.05
N LEU A 100 -0.16 -2.87 -0.28
CA LEU A 100 -0.81 -1.64 0.16
C LEU A 100 -1.03 -0.67 -1.01
N CYS A 101 -0.08 -0.58 -1.94
CA CYS A 101 -0.25 0.18 -3.19
C CYS A 101 -1.48 -0.30 -3.98
N GLN A 102 -1.61 -1.61 -4.17
CA GLN A 102 -2.76 -2.18 -4.88
C GLN A 102 -4.07 -1.93 -4.16
N LEU A 103 -4.09 -2.09 -2.83
CA LEU A 103 -5.29 -1.81 -2.03
C LEU A 103 -5.74 -0.35 -2.17
N ILE A 104 -4.81 0.61 -2.06
CA ILE A 104 -5.11 2.04 -2.20
C ILE A 104 -5.55 2.36 -3.63
N LYS A 105 -4.88 1.78 -4.65
CA LYS A 105 -5.25 1.94 -6.06
C LYS A 105 -6.70 1.52 -6.29
N LEU A 106 -7.08 0.30 -5.90
CA LEU A 106 -8.46 -0.21 -6.01
C LEU A 106 -9.51 0.66 -5.30
N GLN A 107 -9.13 1.36 -4.24
CA GLN A 107 -10.07 2.22 -3.51
C GLN A 107 -10.26 3.59 -4.14
N LEU A 108 -9.30 4.07 -4.91
CA LEU A 108 -9.25 5.44 -5.41
C LEU A 108 -9.24 5.57 -6.94
N GLU A 109 -9.08 4.47 -7.70
CA GLU A 109 -8.98 4.50 -9.18
C GLU A 109 -10.23 5.04 -9.88
N ASP A 110 -11.39 4.98 -9.21
CA ASP A 110 -12.64 5.61 -9.67
C ASP A 110 -12.65 7.14 -9.53
N LYS A 111 -11.67 7.72 -8.82
CA LYS A 111 -11.60 9.15 -8.51
C LYS A 111 -10.32 9.84 -8.96
N PHE A 112 -9.26 9.08 -9.20
CA PHE A 112 -7.93 9.59 -9.52
C PHE A 112 -7.23 8.75 -10.58
N ASN A 113 -6.46 9.41 -11.44
CA ASN A 113 -5.40 8.76 -12.20
C ASN A 113 -4.22 8.52 -11.24
N ILE A 114 -3.88 7.26 -10.96
CA ILE A 114 -2.91 6.93 -9.91
C ILE A 114 -1.58 6.48 -10.50
N HIS A 115 -0.53 7.23 -10.20
CA HIS A 115 0.85 6.81 -10.42
C HIS A 115 1.43 6.29 -9.12
N ILE A 116 2.26 5.23 -9.18
CA ILE A 116 2.88 4.59 -8.01
C ILE A 116 4.39 4.78 -8.09
N ALA A 117 5.02 5.05 -6.95
CA ALA A 117 6.46 5.04 -6.75
C ALA A 117 6.81 4.21 -5.51
N ASN A 118 7.94 3.50 -5.53
CA ASN A 118 8.32 2.55 -4.48
C ASN A 118 9.24 3.14 -3.40
N ASN A 119 9.70 4.37 -3.56
CA ASN A 119 10.51 5.12 -2.59
C ASN A 119 10.47 6.63 -2.90
N GLY A 120 11.00 7.44 -2.00
CA GLY A 120 11.00 8.90 -2.15
C GLY A 120 11.83 9.42 -3.31
N VAL A 121 12.90 8.71 -3.72
CA VAL A 121 13.74 9.10 -4.87
C VAL A 121 12.98 8.95 -6.17
N GLU A 122 12.31 7.82 -6.36
CA GLU A 122 11.43 7.57 -7.50
C GLU A 122 10.23 8.52 -7.47
N GLY A 123 9.63 8.70 -6.28
CA GLY A 123 8.54 9.63 -6.05
C GLY A 123 8.88 11.04 -6.51
N LEU A 124 10.03 11.57 -6.11
CA LEU A 124 10.47 12.92 -6.49
C LEU A 124 10.65 13.06 -8.02
N LYS A 125 11.20 12.04 -8.69
CA LYS A 125 11.30 12.01 -10.17
C LYS A 125 9.91 12.05 -10.83
N LYS A 126 8.95 11.27 -10.30
CA LYS A 126 7.58 11.20 -10.81
C LYS A 126 6.78 12.47 -10.53
N VAL A 127 7.03 13.17 -9.41
CA VAL A 127 6.44 14.51 -9.17
C VAL A 127 6.83 15.48 -10.27
N HIS A 128 8.11 15.53 -10.65
CA HIS A 128 8.58 16.39 -11.75
C HIS A 128 8.07 15.95 -13.13
N LEU A 129 7.87 14.65 -13.34
CA LEU A 129 7.44 14.11 -14.63
C LEU A 129 5.94 14.34 -14.89
N TYR A 130 5.12 14.04 -13.88
CA TYR A 130 3.66 13.98 -14.02
C TYR A 130 2.95 15.21 -13.46
N HIS A 131 3.62 16.05 -12.66
CA HIS A 131 3.01 17.20 -11.96
C HIS A 131 1.65 16.84 -11.32
N PRO A 132 1.62 15.85 -10.40
CA PRO A 132 0.36 15.37 -9.84
C PRO A 132 -0.38 16.45 -9.07
N ASP A 133 -1.71 16.37 -9.02
CA ASP A 133 -2.55 17.28 -8.24
C ASP A 133 -2.40 17.04 -6.74
N ILE A 134 -1.98 15.83 -6.33
CA ILE A 134 -1.75 15.45 -4.94
C ILE A 134 -0.72 14.33 -4.84
N VAL A 135 0.09 14.37 -3.78
CA VAL A 135 1.03 13.31 -3.41
C VAL A 135 0.59 12.69 -2.09
N VAL A 136 0.49 11.37 -2.05
CA VAL A 136 0.31 10.57 -0.84
C VAL A 136 1.55 9.72 -0.66
N THR A 137 2.28 9.89 0.43
CA THR A 137 3.55 9.17 0.66
C THR A 137 3.59 8.48 2.00
N ASP A 138 4.09 7.25 2.04
CA ASP A 138 4.48 6.67 3.33
C ASP A 138 5.61 7.47 3.95
N GLN A 139 5.64 7.50 5.27
CA GLN A 139 6.72 8.13 6.02
C GLN A 139 7.99 7.31 5.95
N MET A 140 7.90 5.99 6.14
CA MET A 140 9.05 5.09 6.32
C MET A 140 9.29 4.25 5.07
N MET A 141 10.23 4.67 4.24
CA MET A 141 10.60 3.96 3.02
C MET A 141 12.13 3.86 2.88
N PRO A 142 12.64 2.87 2.14
CA PRO A 142 14.07 2.77 1.84
C PRO A 142 14.56 3.93 0.96
N GLU A 143 15.86 4.18 0.93
CA GLU A 143 16.59 5.17 0.13
C GLU A 143 16.28 6.63 0.51
N MET A 144 15.03 7.07 0.42
CA MET A 144 14.56 8.39 0.81
C MET A 144 13.20 8.25 1.49
N ASP A 145 13.09 8.71 2.72
CA ASP A 145 11.84 8.69 3.47
C ASP A 145 10.85 9.77 3.00
N GLY A 146 9.57 9.64 3.39
CA GLY A 146 8.52 10.56 2.96
C GLY A 146 8.71 11.98 3.49
N LEU A 147 9.38 12.17 4.63
CA LEU A 147 9.66 13.51 5.18
C LEU A 147 10.83 14.18 4.43
N GLU A 148 11.85 13.42 4.03
CA GLU A 148 12.95 13.91 3.19
C GLU A 148 12.43 14.30 1.81
N MET A 149 11.54 13.47 1.23
CA MET A 149 10.87 13.77 -0.02
C MET A 149 10.02 15.05 0.09
N LEU A 150 9.20 15.18 1.13
CA LEU A 150 8.41 16.38 1.41
C LEU A 150 9.31 17.63 1.49
N GLN A 151 10.42 17.54 2.22
CA GLN A 151 11.35 18.64 2.35
C GLN A 151 11.94 19.05 0.99
N SER A 152 12.24 18.06 0.12
CA SER A 152 12.74 18.30 -1.23
C SER A 152 11.67 18.98 -2.10
N ILE A 153 10.43 18.53 -2.05
CA ILE A 153 9.30 19.15 -2.75
C ILE A 153 9.13 20.60 -2.30
N ARG A 154 9.17 20.89 -0.99
CA ARG A 154 8.96 22.26 -0.47
C ARG A 154 10.10 23.22 -0.80
N LYS A 155 11.31 22.72 -1.05
CA LYS A 155 12.45 23.53 -1.47
C LYS A 155 12.45 23.84 -2.97
N ASP A 156 11.71 23.09 -3.75
CA ASP A 156 11.66 23.26 -5.21
C ASP A 156 10.48 24.14 -5.60
N PHE A 157 10.77 25.31 -6.15
CA PHE A 157 9.77 26.33 -6.49
C PHE A 157 8.73 25.81 -7.53
N GLN A 158 9.12 24.89 -8.40
CA GLN A 158 8.23 24.38 -9.45
C GLN A 158 7.13 23.47 -8.92
N ILE A 159 7.42 22.71 -7.84
CA ILE A 159 6.54 21.67 -7.29
C ILE A 159 6.13 21.94 -5.84
N SER A 160 6.63 23.01 -5.21
CA SER A 160 6.37 23.33 -3.80
C SER A 160 4.90 23.57 -3.45
N HIS A 161 4.08 23.89 -4.43
CA HIS A 161 2.64 24.12 -4.28
C HIS A 161 1.82 22.84 -4.21
N ILE A 162 2.38 21.69 -4.67
CA ILE A 162 1.65 20.42 -4.71
C ILE A 162 1.34 19.95 -3.29
N PRO A 163 0.08 19.64 -2.97
CA PRO A 163 -0.29 19.12 -1.66
C PRO A 163 0.31 17.72 -1.41
N VAL A 164 0.84 17.55 -0.19
CA VAL A 164 1.45 16.29 0.25
C VAL A 164 0.77 15.80 1.52
N ILE A 165 0.30 14.55 1.48
CA ILE A 165 -0.25 13.81 2.60
C ILE A 165 0.76 12.75 3.04
N ILE A 166 1.05 12.67 4.33
CA ILE A 166 1.95 11.65 4.89
C ILE A 166 1.12 10.52 5.53
N LEU A 167 1.42 9.29 5.13
CA LEU A 167 0.94 8.08 5.81
C LEU A 167 1.93 7.71 6.91
N THR A 168 1.47 7.45 8.13
CA THR A 168 2.34 7.18 9.27
C THR A 168 1.81 6.09 10.18
N ALA A 169 2.68 5.42 10.92
CA ALA A 169 2.25 4.47 11.94
C ALA A 169 1.61 5.18 13.15
N LYS A 170 0.64 4.53 13.79
CA LYS A 170 -0.26 5.07 14.81
C LYS A 170 0.40 5.71 16.04
N ASN A 171 1.69 5.49 16.31
CA ASN A 171 2.34 5.87 17.57
C ASN A 171 3.45 6.92 17.43
N ASP A 172 3.52 7.64 16.33
CA ASP A 172 4.58 8.62 16.11
C ASP A 172 4.05 10.06 16.13
N GLU A 173 3.69 10.54 17.33
CA GLU A 173 3.31 11.96 17.50
C GLU A 173 4.45 12.94 17.15
N GLY A 174 5.70 12.50 17.32
CA GLY A 174 6.85 13.29 16.92
C GLY A 174 6.95 13.46 15.40
N ALA A 175 6.68 12.40 14.66
CA ALA A 175 6.64 12.43 13.19
C ALA A 175 5.52 13.33 12.66
N LYS A 176 4.35 13.30 13.30
CA LYS A 176 3.23 14.17 12.97
C LYS A 176 3.61 15.65 13.07
N THR A 177 4.17 16.03 14.21
CA THR A 177 4.60 17.42 14.46
C THR A 177 5.68 17.82 13.44
N LYS A 178 6.62 16.93 13.15
CA LYS A 178 7.68 17.15 12.17
C LYS A 178 7.11 17.30 10.75
N ALA A 179 6.16 16.46 10.34
CA ALA A 179 5.52 16.53 9.02
C ALA A 179 4.83 17.89 8.82
N ILE A 180 4.04 18.32 9.80
CA ILE A 180 3.34 19.64 9.75
C ILE A 180 4.36 20.76 9.67
N THR A 181 5.42 20.74 10.49
CA THR A 181 6.47 21.75 10.50
C THR A 181 7.21 21.82 9.15
N LEU A 182 7.38 20.70 8.47
CA LEU A 182 7.99 20.61 7.14
C LEU A 182 7.02 21.01 6.02
N GLY A 183 5.76 21.29 6.31
CA GLY A 183 4.78 21.75 5.34
C GLY A 183 3.93 20.65 4.71
N ALA A 184 3.71 19.53 5.40
CA ALA A 184 2.68 18.57 5.00
C ALA A 184 1.29 19.20 5.10
N ASN A 185 0.41 18.93 4.14
CA ASN A 185 -0.96 19.43 4.13
C ASN A 185 -1.87 18.62 5.04
N ALA A 186 -1.61 17.31 5.13
CA ALA A 186 -2.29 16.42 6.07
C ALA A 186 -1.37 15.23 6.41
N TYR A 187 -1.79 14.47 7.42
CA TYR A 187 -1.21 13.17 7.72
C TYR A 187 -2.33 12.20 8.10
N ILE A 188 -2.15 10.95 7.75
CA ILE A 188 -3.11 9.87 8.01
C ILE A 188 -2.39 8.74 8.72
N THR A 189 -2.97 8.27 9.82
CA THR A 189 -2.39 7.15 10.58
C THR A 189 -2.84 5.81 10.04
N LYS A 190 -1.90 4.91 9.78
CA LYS A 190 -2.18 3.51 9.43
C LYS A 190 -2.62 2.73 10.69
N PRO A 191 -3.63 1.82 10.66
CA PRO A 191 -4.50 1.54 9.52
C PRO A 191 -5.58 2.62 9.34
N PHE A 192 -5.93 2.89 8.09
CA PHE A 192 -6.97 3.87 7.72
C PHE A 192 -8.11 3.18 6.96
N SER A 193 -9.30 3.77 7.00
CA SER A 193 -10.44 3.33 6.19
C SER A 193 -10.58 4.19 4.93
N LYS A 194 -11.32 3.68 3.93
CA LYS A 194 -11.62 4.41 2.66
C LYS A 194 -12.18 5.82 2.90
N GLU A 195 -12.84 6.06 4.03
CA GLU A 195 -13.45 7.35 4.37
C GLU A 195 -12.43 8.43 4.78
N TYR A 196 -11.19 8.03 5.09
CA TYR A 196 -10.12 8.93 5.53
C TYR A 196 -9.06 9.21 4.46
N LEU A 197 -9.11 8.52 3.33
CA LEU A 197 -8.31 8.75 2.13
C LEU A 197 -9.14 9.51 1.09
#